data_8abe2fc81cd7930ca7e6db20cd6e5ebb
#
_entry.id   8abe2fc81cd7930ca7e6db20cd6e5ebb
#
_cell.length_a   1.000
_cell.length_b   1.000
_cell.length_c   1.000
_cell.angle_alpha   90.00
_cell.angle_beta   90.00
_cell.angle_gamma   90.00
#
_symmetry.space_group_name_H-M   'P 1'
#
loop_
_entity.id
_entity.type
_entity.pdbx_description
1 polymer ?
#
loop_
_entity_poly.entity_id
_entity_poly.type
_entity_poly.pdbx_seq_one_letter_code
_entity_poly.pdbx_strand_id
1 'polypeptide(L)'
;NKSGTVTAVKNGKAVITATVKEHPELSASCNITVMQGANALKKSVSQVMAETSAYMRAKDTNPSVGSEWFVLGLARGGLSLKERYFSTYYNHTANYIEENKGSLTNTTKYTEYSKRILVLTADGKDARNVGGDNLFKYISDRSLVKEQGLNGPIWALLALNCHPEYSFPKNSSAKGQNSEDALVNVLMQSELSGGGWALIGNNHDSDIKGMTLQGLATYSHQA
;
A
#
# COMPACT_ATOMS: atom_id res chain seq x y z
N ASN A 1 0.91 15.90 -34.69
CA ASN A 1 2.13 15.58 -35.43
C ASN A 1 2.14 14.10 -35.83
N LYS A 2 3.11 13.68 -36.65
CA LYS A 2 3.25 12.27 -37.13
C LYS A 2 3.46 11.24 -36.03
N SER A 3 3.82 11.64 -34.80
CA SER A 3 4.00 10.78 -33.63
C SER A 3 2.75 10.67 -32.75
N GLY A 4 1.64 11.31 -33.14
CA GLY A 4 0.43 11.33 -32.32
C GLY A 4 0.52 12.22 -31.06
N THR A 5 1.59 12.99 -30.89
CA THR A 5 1.76 13.87 -29.73
C THR A 5 0.83 15.09 -29.83
N VAL A 6 0.06 15.33 -28.79
CA VAL A 6 -0.81 16.50 -28.63
C VAL A 6 -0.12 17.51 -27.72
N THR A 7 -0.01 18.75 -28.18
CA THR A 7 0.60 19.83 -27.39
C THR A 7 -0.48 20.88 -27.05
N ALA A 8 -0.61 21.17 -25.77
CA ALA A 8 -1.49 22.25 -25.31
C ALA A 8 -0.91 23.62 -25.68
N VAL A 9 -1.68 24.45 -26.35
CA VAL A 9 -1.25 25.80 -26.80
C VAL A 9 -1.91 26.91 -25.98
N LYS A 10 -3.17 26.75 -25.60
CA LYS A 10 -3.93 27.70 -24.77
C LYS A 10 -5.08 27.00 -24.07
N ASN A 11 -5.65 27.67 -23.09
CA ASN A 11 -6.86 27.21 -22.41
C ASN A 11 -8.03 27.01 -23.38
N GLY A 12 -8.79 25.98 -23.16
CA GLY A 12 -9.97 25.69 -23.94
C GLY A 12 -10.34 24.21 -23.92
N LYS A 13 -11.39 23.91 -24.65
CA LYS A 13 -11.81 22.54 -24.92
C LYS A 13 -11.54 22.20 -26.38
N ALA A 14 -11.07 21.02 -26.64
CA ALA A 14 -10.87 20.51 -28.00
C ALA A 14 -11.34 19.04 -28.04
N VAL A 15 -11.88 18.68 -29.21
CA VAL A 15 -12.15 17.27 -29.53
C VAL A 15 -11.05 16.81 -30.48
N ILE A 16 -10.34 15.77 -30.15
CA ILE A 16 -9.38 15.14 -31.04
C ILE A 16 -10.03 13.87 -31.58
N THR A 17 -10.15 13.80 -32.90
CA THR A 17 -10.70 12.65 -33.60
C THR A 17 -9.58 11.97 -34.38
N ALA A 18 -9.39 10.69 -34.19
CA ALA A 18 -8.57 9.85 -35.05
C ALA A 18 -9.49 9.08 -36.00
N THR A 19 -9.18 9.12 -37.27
CA THR A 19 -9.97 8.46 -38.32
C THR A 19 -9.02 7.63 -39.19
N VAL A 20 -9.43 6.43 -39.54
CA VAL A 20 -8.68 5.58 -40.46
C VAL A 20 -8.86 6.16 -41.88
N LYS A 21 -7.74 6.43 -42.57
CA LYS A 21 -7.73 7.15 -43.84
C LYS A 21 -8.55 6.45 -44.92
N GLU A 22 -8.43 5.15 -45.04
CA GLU A 22 -9.13 4.32 -46.02
C GLU A 22 -10.52 3.87 -45.55
N HIS A 23 -10.86 4.08 -44.27
CA HIS A 23 -12.11 3.71 -43.62
C HIS A 23 -12.60 4.84 -42.72
N PRO A 24 -13.15 5.94 -43.30
CA PRO A 24 -13.56 7.12 -42.51
C PRO A 24 -14.67 6.84 -41.49
N GLU A 25 -15.44 5.78 -41.66
CA GLU A 25 -16.44 5.28 -40.69
C GLU A 25 -15.80 4.78 -39.41
N LEU A 26 -14.51 4.37 -39.43
CA LEU A 26 -13.75 3.95 -38.27
C LEU A 26 -13.04 5.16 -37.68
N SER A 27 -13.70 5.79 -36.70
CA SER A 27 -13.14 6.91 -35.97
C SER A 27 -13.38 6.82 -34.48
N ALA A 28 -12.47 7.41 -33.71
CA ALA A 28 -12.59 7.56 -32.26
C ALA A 28 -12.29 9.00 -31.88
N SER A 29 -13.05 9.55 -30.95
CA SER A 29 -12.88 10.92 -30.48
C SER A 29 -12.59 10.95 -28.98
N CYS A 30 -11.71 11.87 -28.58
CA CYS A 30 -11.39 12.17 -27.18
C CYS A 30 -11.60 13.66 -26.90
N ASN A 31 -12.35 13.98 -25.85
CA ASN A 31 -12.51 15.35 -25.38
C ASN A 31 -11.33 15.74 -24.52
N ILE A 32 -10.61 16.78 -24.89
CA ILE A 32 -9.50 17.35 -24.14
C ILE A 32 -9.91 18.71 -23.60
N THR A 33 -9.77 18.91 -22.33
CA THR A 33 -9.88 20.23 -21.71
C THR A 33 -8.46 20.69 -21.35
N VAL A 34 -8.00 21.73 -22.02
CA VAL A 34 -6.78 22.44 -21.64
C VAL A 34 -7.21 23.55 -20.70
N MET A 35 -6.84 23.39 -19.46
CA MET A 35 -6.91 24.47 -18.49
C MET A 35 -5.50 25.01 -18.34
N GLN A 36 -5.32 26.31 -18.40
CA GLN A 36 -4.10 26.91 -17.90
C GLN A 36 -4.03 26.48 -16.46
N GLY A 37 -3.06 25.65 -16.15
CA GLY A 37 -2.96 25.08 -14.83
C GLY A 37 -3.15 26.22 -13.85
N ALA A 38 -4.12 26.06 -12.95
CA ALA A 38 -4.39 27.06 -11.93
C ALA A 38 -3.04 27.45 -11.35
N ASN A 39 -2.53 28.62 -11.76
CA ASN A 39 -1.18 29.11 -11.46
C ASN A 39 -0.19 27.94 -11.33
N ALA A 40 0.47 27.57 -12.44
CA ALA A 40 1.47 26.49 -12.52
C ALA A 40 2.05 26.30 -11.14
N LEU A 41 1.81 25.15 -10.52
CA LEU A 41 2.01 24.91 -9.09
C LEU A 41 3.00 25.93 -8.51
N LYS A 42 2.52 26.95 -7.77
CA LYS A 42 3.39 28.04 -7.25
C LYS A 42 4.57 27.51 -6.48
N LYS A 43 4.56 26.19 -6.24
CA LYS A 43 5.53 25.42 -5.50
C LYS A 43 5.93 24.19 -6.30
N SER A 44 7.21 23.84 -6.27
CA SER A 44 7.71 22.57 -6.79
C SER A 44 7.16 21.40 -5.98
N VAL A 45 7.16 20.20 -6.54
CA VAL A 45 6.79 18.97 -5.80
C VAL A 45 7.62 18.84 -4.52
N SER A 46 8.90 19.10 -4.56
CA SER A 46 9.77 19.04 -3.36
C SER A 46 9.38 20.05 -2.29
N GLN A 47 8.95 21.25 -2.67
CA GLN A 47 8.44 22.24 -1.70
C GLN A 47 7.14 21.78 -1.05
N VAL A 48 6.21 21.23 -1.85
CA VAL A 48 4.95 20.70 -1.31
C VAL A 48 5.21 19.51 -0.40
N MET A 49 6.11 18.61 -0.78
CA MET A 49 6.52 17.48 0.09
C MET A 49 7.14 17.94 1.41
N ALA A 50 8.02 18.94 1.35
CA ALA A 50 8.66 19.49 2.57
C ALA A 50 7.63 20.13 3.52
N GLU A 51 6.70 20.92 2.97
CA GLU A 51 5.63 21.55 3.76
C GLU A 51 4.67 20.51 4.35
N THR A 52 4.30 19.49 3.55
CA THR A 52 3.46 18.38 4.02
C THR A 52 4.15 17.62 5.15
N SER A 53 5.43 17.32 5.00
CA SER A 53 6.23 16.66 6.05
C SER A 53 6.31 17.51 7.32
N ALA A 54 6.52 18.81 7.19
CA ALA A 54 6.52 19.73 8.33
C ALA A 54 5.13 19.77 9.02
N TYR A 55 4.06 19.82 8.23
CA TYR A 55 2.69 19.77 8.76
C TYR A 55 2.41 18.46 9.52
N MET A 56 2.77 17.31 8.95
CA MET A 56 2.56 16.00 9.59
C MET A 56 3.29 15.94 10.95
N ARG A 57 4.55 16.38 11.00
CA ARG A 57 5.34 16.43 12.24
C ARG A 57 4.77 17.38 13.29
N ALA A 58 4.20 18.50 12.85
CA ALA A 58 3.56 19.46 13.76
C ALA A 58 2.23 18.94 14.31
N LYS A 59 1.54 18.07 13.55
CA LYS A 59 0.28 17.44 13.99
C LYS A 59 0.48 16.27 14.94
N ASP A 60 1.56 15.53 14.75
CA ASP A 60 1.95 14.40 15.57
C ASP A 60 3.36 14.60 16.09
N THR A 61 3.48 15.23 17.24
CA THR A 61 4.78 15.55 17.86
C THR A 61 5.33 14.45 18.75
N ASN A 62 4.50 13.44 19.07
CA ASN A 62 4.85 12.32 19.93
C ASN A 62 4.33 11.00 19.34
N PRO A 63 4.87 10.56 18.20
CA PRO A 63 4.36 9.43 17.45
C PRO A 63 4.36 8.13 18.27
N SER A 64 3.28 7.39 18.17
CA SER A 64 3.05 6.15 18.90
C SER A 64 2.19 5.19 18.08
N VAL A 65 1.68 4.13 18.69
CA VAL A 65 0.65 3.27 18.09
C VAL A 65 -0.55 4.14 17.68
N GLY A 66 -0.89 4.10 16.39
CA GLY A 66 -1.87 4.99 15.75
C GLY A 66 -1.25 6.01 14.79
N SER A 67 0.06 6.28 14.90
CA SER A 67 0.80 7.21 14.02
C SER A 67 1.32 6.56 12.73
N GLU A 68 0.98 5.30 12.48
CA GLU A 68 1.61 4.47 11.43
C GLU A 68 1.64 5.16 10.06
N TRP A 69 0.55 5.78 9.63
CA TRP A 69 0.49 6.41 8.32
C TRP A 69 1.37 7.67 8.21
N PHE A 70 1.53 8.41 9.31
CA PHE A 70 2.44 9.56 9.34
C PHE A 70 3.89 9.08 9.28
N VAL A 71 4.24 8.08 10.07
CA VAL A 71 5.58 7.48 10.07
C VAL A 71 5.94 6.94 8.69
N LEU A 72 5.04 6.16 8.07
CA LEU A 72 5.25 5.62 6.72
C LEU A 72 5.42 6.74 5.70
N GLY A 73 4.52 7.72 5.71
CA GLY A 73 4.57 8.85 4.78
C GLY A 73 5.85 9.67 4.92
N LEU A 74 6.29 9.95 6.14
CA LEU A 74 7.52 10.69 6.39
C LEU A 74 8.78 9.89 6.00
N ALA A 75 8.84 8.60 6.33
CA ALA A 75 9.96 7.74 5.97
C ALA A 75 10.09 7.58 4.45
N ARG A 76 8.99 7.31 3.76
CA ARG A 76 8.97 7.16 2.29
C ARG A 76 9.05 8.50 1.56
N GLY A 77 8.68 9.60 2.22
CA GLY A 77 8.84 10.97 1.75
C GLY A 77 10.27 11.52 1.85
N GLY A 78 11.22 10.72 2.36
CA GLY A 78 12.65 11.07 2.39
C GLY A 78 13.09 11.84 3.64
N LEU A 79 12.26 11.89 4.70
CA LEU A 79 12.73 12.42 5.99
C LEU A 79 13.83 11.48 6.53
N SER A 80 14.89 12.06 7.06
CA SER A 80 16.01 11.27 7.60
C SER A 80 15.54 10.37 8.74
N LEU A 81 15.80 9.06 8.62
CA LEU A 81 15.48 8.07 9.67
C LEU A 81 16.26 8.29 10.97
N LYS A 82 17.24 9.22 10.98
CA LYS A 82 17.96 9.66 12.18
C LYS A 82 17.17 10.68 13.02
N GLU A 83 16.07 11.19 12.49
CA GLU A 83 15.21 12.12 13.22
C GLU A 83 14.62 11.45 14.46
N ARG A 84 14.58 12.19 15.56
CA ARG A 84 14.01 11.72 16.82
C ARG A 84 12.57 11.19 16.69
N TYR A 85 11.83 11.71 15.73
CA TYR A 85 10.46 11.29 15.43
C TYR A 85 10.36 9.76 15.26
N PHE A 86 11.24 9.18 14.47
CA PHE A 86 11.25 7.74 14.19
C PHE A 86 11.65 6.90 15.42
N SER A 87 12.70 7.30 16.13
CA SER A 87 13.08 6.58 17.36
C SER A 87 12.02 6.69 18.45
N THR A 88 11.29 7.81 18.53
CA THR A 88 10.15 7.96 19.45
C THR A 88 9.03 6.98 19.10
N TYR A 89 8.65 6.92 17.81
CA TYR A 89 7.65 5.96 17.34
C TYR A 89 8.04 4.52 17.64
N TYR A 90 9.28 4.15 17.32
CA TYR A 90 9.78 2.81 17.57
C TYR A 90 9.71 2.43 19.06
N ASN A 91 10.21 3.30 19.92
CA ASN A 91 10.24 3.04 21.36
C ASN A 91 8.84 2.88 21.94
N HIS A 92 7.89 3.76 21.56
CA HIS A 92 6.50 3.64 22.00
C HIS A 92 5.84 2.37 21.47
N THR A 93 6.11 2.01 20.21
CA THR A 93 5.56 0.79 19.61
C THR A 93 6.16 -0.46 20.25
N ALA A 94 7.47 -0.49 20.51
CA ALA A 94 8.13 -1.61 21.16
C ALA A 94 7.61 -1.81 22.59
N ASN A 95 7.53 -0.74 23.38
CA ASN A 95 6.97 -0.78 24.73
C ASN A 95 5.50 -1.26 24.72
N TYR A 96 4.69 -0.74 23.79
CA TYR A 96 3.31 -1.19 23.64
C TYR A 96 3.20 -2.69 23.36
N ILE A 97 4.05 -3.20 22.47
CA ILE A 97 4.08 -4.64 22.13
C ILE A 97 4.51 -5.47 23.32
N GLU A 98 5.53 -5.05 24.05
CA GLU A 98 6.01 -5.72 25.24
C GLU A 98 4.95 -5.76 26.36
N GLU A 99 4.38 -4.60 26.71
CA GLU A 99 3.36 -4.47 27.75
C GLU A 99 2.10 -5.28 27.46
N ASN A 100 1.70 -5.34 26.20
CA ASN A 100 0.51 -6.09 25.75
C ASN A 100 0.83 -7.53 25.31
N LYS A 101 2.06 -8.02 25.54
CA LYS A 101 2.52 -9.38 25.13
C LYS A 101 2.23 -9.63 23.64
N GLY A 102 2.45 -8.62 22.84
CA GLY A 102 2.21 -8.65 21.40
C GLY A 102 0.73 -8.56 20.97
N SER A 103 -0.20 -8.60 21.89
CA SER A 103 -1.61 -8.49 21.55
C SER A 103 -1.95 -7.06 21.12
N LEU A 104 -2.69 -6.92 20.03
CA LEU A 104 -3.30 -5.65 19.66
C LEU A 104 -4.71 -5.58 20.24
N THR A 105 -5.14 -4.38 20.61
CA THR A 105 -6.43 -4.13 21.26
C THR A 105 -7.65 -4.60 20.48
N ASN A 106 -7.49 -4.84 19.17
CA ASN A 106 -8.53 -5.40 18.32
C ASN A 106 -8.01 -6.68 17.65
N THR A 107 -8.31 -7.82 18.25
CA THR A 107 -7.78 -9.13 17.90
C THR A 107 -8.25 -9.68 16.55
N THR A 108 -9.29 -9.12 15.94
CA THR A 108 -9.82 -9.57 14.64
C THR A 108 -9.21 -8.81 13.45
N LYS A 109 -8.44 -7.75 13.70
CA LYS A 109 -7.84 -6.92 12.66
C LYS A 109 -6.37 -7.25 12.43
N TYR A 110 -6.11 -8.39 11.84
CA TYR A 110 -4.74 -8.88 11.56
C TYR A 110 -3.97 -7.98 10.59
N THR A 111 -4.66 -7.16 9.77
CA THR A 111 -4.03 -6.12 8.96
C THR A 111 -3.28 -5.08 9.78
N GLU A 112 -3.60 -4.91 11.07
CA GLU A 112 -2.86 -4.01 11.96
C GLU A 112 -1.43 -4.49 12.21
N TYR A 113 -1.20 -5.80 12.28
CA TYR A 113 0.17 -6.35 12.33
C TYR A 113 0.91 -6.13 11.03
N SER A 114 0.27 -6.42 9.90
CA SER A 114 0.85 -6.21 8.57
C SER A 114 1.23 -4.74 8.35
N LYS A 115 0.37 -3.80 8.73
CA LYS A 115 0.63 -2.36 8.69
C LYS A 115 1.86 -1.99 9.52
N ARG A 116 1.97 -2.48 10.75
CA ARG A 116 3.13 -2.21 11.61
C ARG A 116 4.42 -2.78 11.04
N ILE A 117 4.39 -3.99 10.48
CA ILE A 117 5.53 -4.57 9.78
C ILE A 117 6.01 -3.63 8.68
N LEU A 118 5.11 -3.15 7.82
CA LEU A 118 5.44 -2.20 6.74
C LEU A 118 6.06 -0.91 7.27
N VAL A 119 5.45 -0.35 8.32
CA VAL A 119 5.89 0.95 8.88
C VAL A 119 7.23 0.82 9.57
N LEU A 120 7.43 -0.21 10.38
CA LEU A 120 8.70 -0.46 11.07
C LEU A 120 9.82 -0.74 10.06
N THR A 121 9.54 -1.48 8.99
CA THR A 121 10.50 -1.70 7.91
C THR A 121 10.86 -0.39 7.21
N ALA A 122 9.88 0.48 6.94
CA ALA A 122 10.13 1.80 6.36
C ALA A 122 10.95 2.72 7.30
N ASP A 123 10.80 2.55 8.62
CA ASP A 123 11.62 3.18 9.67
C ASP A 123 13.01 2.53 9.82
N GLY A 124 13.34 1.54 9.01
CA GLY A 124 14.63 0.81 9.08
C GLY A 124 14.75 -0.13 10.28
N LYS A 125 13.62 -0.57 10.85
CA LYS A 125 13.57 -1.51 11.96
C LYS A 125 13.18 -2.91 11.49
N ASP A 126 13.69 -3.92 12.19
CA ASP A 126 13.36 -5.31 11.91
C ASP A 126 12.06 -5.71 12.63
N ALA A 127 11.02 -5.96 11.86
CA ALA A 127 9.71 -6.36 12.39
C ALA A 127 9.70 -7.77 13.01
N ARG A 128 10.81 -8.53 12.86
CA ARG A 128 10.98 -9.84 13.51
C ARG A 128 11.46 -9.71 14.96
N ASN A 129 11.81 -8.49 15.39
CA ASN A 129 12.26 -8.24 16.76
C ASN A 129 11.86 -6.85 17.25
N VAL A 130 10.62 -6.70 17.69
CA VAL A 130 10.06 -5.44 18.19
C VAL A 130 9.59 -5.65 19.63
N GLY A 131 10.26 -5.01 20.59
CA GLY A 131 9.99 -5.28 22.02
C GLY A 131 10.18 -6.75 22.39
N GLY A 132 11.15 -7.45 21.75
CA GLY A 132 11.40 -8.87 21.96
C GLY A 132 10.43 -9.80 21.21
N ASP A 133 9.53 -9.27 20.40
CA ASP A 133 8.51 -10.05 19.71
C ASP A 133 8.66 -10.03 18.17
N ASN A 134 8.31 -11.15 17.54
CA ASN A 134 8.27 -11.29 16.08
C ASN A 134 6.84 -11.09 15.59
N LEU A 135 6.58 -9.96 14.91
CA LEU A 135 5.23 -9.61 14.46
C LEU A 135 4.66 -10.56 13.42
N PHE A 136 5.50 -11.28 12.68
CA PHE A 136 5.05 -12.28 11.70
C PHE A 136 4.36 -13.49 12.33
N LYS A 137 4.60 -13.77 13.61
CA LYS A 137 3.90 -14.87 14.27
C LYS A 137 2.38 -14.67 14.31
N TYR A 138 1.93 -13.41 14.40
CA TYR A 138 0.51 -13.07 14.49
C TYR A 138 -0.23 -13.19 13.15
N ILE A 139 0.49 -13.11 12.05
CA ILE A 139 -0.06 -13.27 10.70
C ILE A 139 0.37 -14.58 10.04
N SER A 140 0.92 -15.51 10.83
CA SER A 140 1.37 -16.82 10.34
C SER A 140 0.23 -17.85 10.20
N ASP A 141 -0.96 -17.57 10.74
CA ASP A 141 -2.16 -18.40 10.55
C ASP A 141 -3.09 -17.76 9.51
N ARG A 142 -3.24 -18.45 8.36
CA ARG A 142 -4.09 -18.00 7.26
C ARG A 142 -5.56 -17.89 7.63
N SER A 143 -6.05 -18.73 8.55
CA SER A 143 -7.45 -18.68 8.98
C SER A 143 -7.77 -17.37 9.67
N LEU A 144 -6.86 -16.88 10.52
CA LEU A 144 -7.00 -15.62 11.23
C LEU A 144 -6.85 -14.42 10.29
N VAL A 145 -5.86 -14.49 9.41
CA VAL A 145 -5.63 -13.41 8.42
C VAL A 145 -6.86 -13.23 7.51
N LYS A 146 -7.57 -14.29 7.17
CA LYS A 146 -8.76 -14.24 6.32
C LYS A 146 -10.02 -13.69 7.00
N GLU A 147 -10.02 -13.45 8.30
CA GLU A 147 -11.19 -12.88 9.01
C GLU A 147 -11.59 -11.49 8.50
N GLN A 148 -10.67 -10.77 7.85
CA GLN A 148 -10.94 -9.49 7.20
C GLN A 148 -11.15 -9.60 5.68
N GLY A 149 -11.64 -10.72 5.19
CA GLY A 149 -11.80 -10.97 3.75
C GLY A 149 -10.46 -10.90 3.03
N LEU A 150 -10.43 -10.41 1.79
CA LEU A 150 -9.20 -10.30 1.00
C LEU A 150 -8.20 -9.27 1.51
N ASN A 151 -8.62 -8.29 2.30
CA ASN A 151 -7.70 -7.34 2.93
C ASN A 151 -6.59 -8.05 3.70
N GLY A 152 -6.93 -9.07 4.47
CA GLY A 152 -5.95 -9.78 5.27
C GLY A 152 -4.83 -10.42 4.46
N PRO A 153 -5.13 -11.33 3.51
CA PRO A 153 -4.13 -11.92 2.62
C PRO A 153 -3.30 -10.91 1.82
N ILE A 154 -3.93 -9.86 1.29
CA ILE A 154 -3.23 -8.79 0.56
C ILE A 154 -2.20 -8.11 1.47
N TRP A 155 -2.62 -7.65 2.65
CA TRP A 155 -1.75 -6.96 3.58
C TRP A 155 -0.65 -7.86 4.14
N ALA A 156 -0.94 -9.15 4.39
CA ALA A 156 0.07 -10.10 4.82
C ALA A 156 1.14 -10.33 3.74
N LEU A 157 0.75 -10.36 2.47
CA LEU A 157 1.66 -10.50 1.33
C LEU A 157 2.50 -9.24 1.15
N LEU A 158 1.90 -8.05 1.28
CA LEU A 158 2.64 -6.77 1.26
C LEU A 158 3.65 -6.69 2.40
N ALA A 159 3.28 -7.12 3.59
CA ALA A 159 4.17 -7.17 4.75
C ALA A 159 5.33 -8.14 4.53
N LEU A 160 5.07 -9.32 3.96
CA LEU A 160 6.11 -10.29 3.63
C LEU A 160 7.12 -9.73 2.63
N ASN A 161 6.64 -9.06 1.59
CA ASN A 161 7.45 -8.60 0.46
C ASN A 161 8.13 -7.23 0.69
N CYS A 162 7.88 -6.57 1.83
CA CYS A 162 8.51 -5.28 2.08
C CYS A 162 10.01 -5.37 2.45
N HIS A 163 10.52 -6.59 2.71
CA HIS A 163 11.93 -6.86 2.93
C HIS A 163 12.29 -8.28 2.46
N PRO A 164 13.42 -8.48 1.75
CA PRO A 164 13.75 -9.78 1.13
C PRO A 164 14.01 -10.91 2.12
N GLU A 165 14.36 -10.60 3.37
CA GLU A 165 14.64 -11.61 4.39
C GLU A 165 13.41 -12.00 5.22
N TYR A 166 12.25 -11.41 4.97
CA TYR A 166 11.07 -11.72 5.74
C TYR A 166 10.46 -13.06 5.35
N SER A 167 10.01 -13.77 6.36
CA SER A 167 9.34 -15.06 6.22
C SER A 167 8.37 -15.27 7.38
N PHE A 168 7.37 -16.11 7.18
CA PHE A 168 6.49 -16.52 8.27
C PHE A 168 7.20 -17.55 9.16
N PRO A 169 7.23 -17.34 10.48
CA PRO A 169 7.71 -18.35 11.40
C PRO A 169 6.77 -19.57 11.39
N LYS A 170 7.34 -20.75 11.67
CA LYS A 170 6.55 -21.96 11.88
C LYS A 170 5.58 -21.77 13.04
N ASN A 171 4.31 -22.05 12.81
CA ASN A 171 3.25 -21.96 13.80
C ASN A 171 2.50 -23.30 13.90
N SER A 172 2.86 -24.09 14.88
CA SER A 172 2.25 -25.41 15.11
C SER A 172 0.78 -25.36 15.54
N SER A 173 0.31 -24.19 15.98
CA SER A 173 -1.08 -23.97 16.39
C SER A 173 -1.94 -23.42 15.26
N ALA A 174 -1.35 -23.08 14.11
CA ALA A 174 -2.08 -22.53 12.97
C ALA A 174 -3.05 -23.57 12.40
N LYS A 175 -4.29 -23.16 12.17
CA LYS A 175 -5.28 -23.96 11.40
C LYS A 175 -4.88 -24.03 9.92
N GLY A 176 -4.07 -23.08 9.45
CA GLY A 176 -3.49 -23.04 8.12
C GLY A 176 -2.23 -22.19 8.13
N GLN A 177 -1.06 -22.84 8.10
CA GLN A 177 0.23 -22.13 8.04
C GLN A 177 0.26 -21.20 6.82
N ASN A 178 0.56 -19.93 7.05
CA ASN A 178 0.80 -18.98 5.96
C ASN A 178 2.16 -19.25 5.32
N SER A 179 2.17 -19.09 4.02
CA SER A 179 3.35 -19.01 3.17
C SER A 179 3.07 -18.03 2.05
N GLU A 180 4.08 -17.64 1.34
CA GLU A 180 3.99 -16.84 0.13
C GLU A 180 3.02 -17.45 -0.87
N ASP A 181 3.27 -18.69 -1.29
CA ASP A 181 2.42 -19.43 -2.24
C ASP A 181 0.96 -19.54 -1.75
N ALA A 182 0.78 -19.79 -0.45
CA ALA A 182 -0.57 -19.92 0.09
C ALA A 182 -1.36 -18.60 0.01
N LEU A 183 -0.72 -17.46 0.22
CA LEU A 183 -1.35 -16.15 0.10
C LEU A 183 -1.63 -15.80 -1.37
N VAL A 184 -0.65 -16.02 -2.27
CA VAL A 184 -0.83 -15.84 -3.71
C VAL A 184 -1.99 -16.70 -4.21
N ASN A 185 -2.03 -17.98 -3.85
CA ASN A 185 -3.13 -18.87 -4.24
C ASN A 185 -4.49 -18.40 -3.73
N VAL A 186 -4.57 -17.86 -2.51
CA VAL A 186 -5.83 -17.26 -2.00
C VAL A 186 -6.31 -16.12 -2.90
N LEU A 187 -5.42 -15.24 -3.31
CA LEU A 187 -5.76 -14.10 -4.17
C LEU A 187 -6.17 -14.57 -5.57
N MET A 188 -5.40 -15.47 -6.18
CA MET A 188 -5.69 -16.00 -7.52
C MET A 188 -7.02 -16.77 -7.55
N GLN A 189 -7.32 -17.59 -6.55
CA GLN A 189 -8.58 -18.33 -6.45
C GLN A 189 -9.80 -17.45 -6.11
N SER A 190 -9.55 -16.21 -5.67
CA SER A 190 -10.61 -15.24 -5.35
C SER A 190 -10.90 -14.28 -6.50
N GLU A 191 -10.27 -14.47 -7.65
CA GLU A 191 -10.54 -13.68 -8.84
C GLU A 191 -11.98 -13.96 -9.33
N LEU A 192 -12.69 -12.90 -9.65
CA LEU A 192 -14.08 -12.98 -10.15
C LEU A 192 -14.10 -13.34 -11.63
N SER A 193 -15.20 -14.00 -12.05
CA SER A 193 -15.46 -14.23 -13.48
C SER A 193 -15.50 -12.89 -14.22
N GLY A 194 -14.61 -12.67 -15.16
CA GLY A 194 -14.46 -11.39 -15.87
C GLY A 194 -13.31 -10.52 -15.33
N GLY A 195 -12.55 -11.05 -14.40
CA GLY A 195 -11.34 -10.45 -13.85
C GLY A 195 -11.60 -9.49 -12.69
N GLY A 196 -10.62 -9.37 -11.80
CA GLY A 196 -10.67 -8.49 -10.62
C GLY A 196 -11.21 -9.17 -9.37
N TRP A 197 -11.32 -8.39 -8.29
CA TRP A 197 -11.61 -8.89 -6.95
C TRP A 197 -12.68 -8.06 -6.26
N ALA A 198 -13.30 -8.67 -5.25
CA ALA A 198 -14.24 -8.03 -4.32
C ALA A 198 -13.76 -8.22 -2.88
N LEU A 199 -14.09 -7.28 -2.00
CA LEU A 199 -13.87 -7.47 -0.56
C LEU A 199 -14.80 -8.57 -0.02
N ILE A 200 -16.07 -8.51 -0.42
CA ILE A 200 -17.12 -9.45 -0.04
C ILE A 200 -18.07 -9.62 -1.24
N GLY A 201 -18.53 -10.84 -1.47
CA GLY A 201 -19.46 -11.15 -2.55
C GLY A 201 -18.82 -11.12 -3.94
N ASN A 202 -19.61 -10.76 -4.96
CA ASN A 202 -19.20 -10.85 -6.37
C ASN A 202 -19.17 -9.49 -7.10
N ASN A 203 -19.31 -8.39 -6.38
CA ASN A 203 -19.24 -7.07 -6.97
C ASN A 203 -17.79 -6.59 -7.02
N HIS A 204 -17.33 -6.23 -8.20
CA HIS A 204 -15.99 -5.70 -8.39
C HIS A 204 -15.75 -4.47 -7.50
N ASP A 205 -14.60 -4.48 -6.83
CA ASP A 205 -14.16 -3.40 -5.97
C ASP A 205 -12.82 -2.86 -6.50
N SER A 206 -12.80 -1.59 -6.88
CA SER A 206 -11.62 -0.95 -7.47
C SER A 206 -10.45 -0.86 -6.49
N ASP A 207 -10.73 -0.65 -5.20
CA ASP A 207 -9.71 -0.52 -4.17
C ASP A 207 -9.07 -1.88 -3.90
N ILE A 208 -9.90 -2.93 -3.74
CA ILE A 208 -9.42 -4.31 -3.57
C ILE A 208 -8.63 -4.76 -4.81
N LYS A 209 -9.10 -4.42 -6.01
CA LYS A 209 -8.36 -4.70 -7.24
C LYS A 209 -6.98 -4.05 -7.24
N GLY A 210 -6.91 -2.75 -6.93
CA GLY A 210 -5.64 -2.02 -6.87
C GLY A 210 -4.69 -2.60 -5.82
N MET A 211 -5.19 -2.91 -4.64
CA MET A 211 -4.41 -3.50 -3.54
C MET A 211 -3.93 -4.92 -3.88
N THR A 212 -4.80 -5.75 -4.51
CA THR A 212 -4.43 -7.11 -4.93
C THR A 212 -3.33 -7.07 -5.99
N LEU A 213 -3.46 -6.21 -7.00
CA LEU A 213 -2.42 -6.02 -8.01
C LEU A 213 -1.09 -5.56 -7.40
N GLN A 214 -1.14 -4.67 -6.40
CA GLN A 214 0.06 -4.26 -5.66
C GLN A 214 0.68 -5.45 -4.89
N GLY A 215 -0.12 -6.27 -4.23
CA GLY A 215 0.34 -7.46 -3.52
C GLY A 215 0.95 -8.51 -4.44
N LEU A 216 0.42 -8.65 -5.67
CA LEU A 216 0.88 -9.59 -6.68
C LEU A 216 2.01 -9.05 -7.58
N ALA A 217 2.39 -7.78 -7.45
CA ALA A 217 3.34 -7.14 -8.38
C ALA A 217 4.69 -7.86 -8.48
N THR A 218 5.18 -8.44 -7.37
CA THR A 218 6.43 -9.21 -7.34
C THR A 218 6.34 -10.56 -8.05
N TYR A 219 5.13 -11.04 -8.35
CA TYR A 219 4.85 -12.34 -8.95
C TYR A 219 4.45 -12.25 -10.42
N SER A 220 4.44 -11.07 -11.01
CA SER A 220 4.01 -10.83 -12.39
C SER A 220 4.80 -11.60 -13.47
N HIS A 221 5.94 -12.18 -13.11
CA HIS A 221 6.78 -13.00 -14.00
C HIS A 221 6.53 -14.51 -13.83
N GLN A 222 5.61 -14.90 -12.96
CA GLN A 222 5.29 -16.31 -12.69
C GLN A 222 3.94 -16.74 -13.31
N ALA A 223 3.27 -15.81 -14.00
CA ALA A 223 1.99 -16.04 -14.68
C ALA A 223 2.16 -16.33 -16.17
#